data_05fe668eb7d84927ff4166f031f8bc50
#
_entry.id   05fe668eb7d84927ff4166f031f8bc50
#
_cell.length_a   1.000
_cell.length_b   1.000
_cell.length_c   1.000
_cell.angle_alpha   90.00
_cell.angle_beta   90.00
_cell.angle_gamma   90.00
#
_symmetry.space_group_name_H-M   'P 1'
#
loop_
_entity.id
_entity.type
_entity.pdbx_description
1 polymer ?
#
loop_
_entity_poly.entity_id
_entity_poly.type
_entity_poly.pdbx_seq_one_letter_code
_entity_poly.pdbx_strand_id
1 'polypeptide(L)'
;MMVVLSYGVGLRACEIAAITVGDVLDSENNVRETVILAAHQTKGSKSHSLYLSDSVRKEIAKYIKLHKEFLTTRKSPLLRSQKGGKMVSHTVQIVLKDLYRKIGLDTCSSHSARRTFITNLSEKGVSTRVIQELARHSSLAVTQQYIDVSVDKLRNAVNLVSI
;
A
#
# COMPACT_ATOMS: atom_id res chain seq x y z
N MET A 1 0.95 -0.45 -11.22
CA MET A 1 0.05 -0.92 -10.13
C MET A 1 0.76 -1.34 -8.85
N MET A 2 1.83 -2.14 -8.84
CA MET A 2 2.55 -2.51 -7.60
C MET A 2 3.04 -1.30 -6.79
N VAL A 3 3.62 -0.31 -7.47
CA VAL A 3 4.06 0.93 -6.82
C VAL A 3 2.87 1.70 -6.23
N VAL A 4 1.76 1.81 -6.97
CA VAL A 4 0.52 2.47 -6.49
C VAL A 4 0.01 1.82 -5.21
N LEU A 5 -0.05 0.50 -5.15
CA LEU A 5 -0.49 -0.24 -3.97
C LEU A 5 0.48 -0.10 -2.78
N SER A 6 1.79 -0.12 -3.06
CA SER A 6 2.80 0.02 -2.00
C SER A 6 2.92 1.46 -1.48
N TYR A 7 2.92 2.45 -2.39
CA TYR A 7 3.05 3.87 -2.06
C TYR A 7 1.74 4.49 -1.57
N GLY A 8 0.62 4.22 -2.26
CA GLY A 8 -0.67 4.87 -2.00
C GLY A 8 -1.50 4.22 -0.89
N VAL A 9 -1.22 2.94 -0.55
CA VAL A 9 -1.96 2.16 0.46
C VAL A 9 -1.04 1.55 1.52
N GLY A 10 0.26 1.62 1.29
CA GLY A 10 1.25 1.03 2.18
C GLY A 10 1.22 -0.50 2.23
N LEU A 11 0.85 -1.19 1.15
CA LEU A 11 0.81 -2.65 1.11
C LEU A 11 2.21 -3.28 1.13
N ARG A 12 2.32 -4.42 1.82
CA ARG A 12 3.51 -5.27 1.80
C ARG A 12 3.54 -6.13 0.54
N ALA A 13 4.71 -6.61 0.14
CA ALA A 13 4.85 -7.47 -1.05
C ALA A 13 3.97 -8.73 -1.02
N CYS A 14 3.79 -9.35 0.15
CA CYS A 14 2.90 -10.51 0.31
C CYS A 14 1.42 -10.13 0.14
N GLU A 15 0.99 -8.97 0.64
CA GLU A 15 -0.36 -8.44 0.49
C GLU A 15 -0.63 -8.08 -0.98
N ILE A 16 0.33 -7.42 -1.64
CA ILE A 16 0.28 -7.10 -3.08
C ILE A 16 0.16 -8.37 -3.94
N ALA A 17 0.87 -9.44 -3.57
CA ALA A 17 0.80 -10.72 -4.28
C ALA A 17 -0.52 -11.46 -4.05
N ALA A 18 -1.21 -11.20 -2.92
CA ALA A 18 -2.39 -11.94 -2.51
C ALA A 18 -3.72 -11.29 -2.90
N ILE A 19 -3.73 -9.97 -3.16
CA ILE A 19 -4.95 -9.22 -3.47
C ILE A 19 -5.59 -9.70 -4.79
N THR A 20 -6.91 -9.82 -4.79
CA THR A 20 -7.71 -10.29 -5.93
C THR A 20 -8.60 -9.18 -6.49
N VAL A 21 -9.17 -9.39 -7.66
CA VAL A 21 -10.18 -8.50 -8.25
C VAL A 21 -11.41 -8.38 -7.35
N GLY A 22 -11.85 -9.47 -6.72
CA GLY A 22 -13.00 -9.49 -5.81
C GLY A 22 -12.78 -8.72 -4.51
N ASP A 23 -11.51 -8.58 -4.07
CA ASP A 23 -11.19 -7.77 -2.90
C ASP A 23 -11.41 -6.27 -3.18
N VAL A 24 -11.05 -5.81 -4.38
CA VAL A 24 -11.06 -4.38 -4.73
C VAL A 24 -12.37 -3.91 -5.39
N LEU A 25 -13.19 -4.79 -5.95
CA LEU A 25 -14.45 -4.45 -6.59
C LEU A 25 -15.66 -4.81 -5.73
N ASP A 26 -16.66 -3.95 -5.70
CA ASP A 26 -17.99 -4.23 -5.13
C ASP A 26 -18.88 -5.05 -6.09
N SER A 27 -20.14 -5.30 -5.72
CA SER A 27 -21.11 -6.04 -6.54
C SER A 27 -21.41 -5.38 -7.88
N GLU A 28 -21.29 -4.06 -7.96
CA GLU A 28 -21.55 -3.25 -9.15
C GLU A 28 -20.32 -3.03 -10.03
N ASN A 29 -19.18 -3.65 -9.69
CA ASN A 29 -17.86 -3.49 -10.30
C ASN A 29 -17.23 -2.11 -10.12
N ASN A 30 -17.65 -1.33 -9.13
CA ASN A 30 -16.93 -0.13 -8.71
C ASN A 30 -15.78 -0.50 -7.77
N VAL A 31 -14.72 0.32 -7.80
CA VAL A 31 -13.61 0.15 -6.85
C VAL A 31 -14.04 0.62 -5.46
N ARG A 32 -13.94 -0.27 -4.48
CA ARG A 32 -14.29 -0.01 -3.08
C ARG A 32 -13.47 1.12 -2.48
N GLU A 33 -14.04 1.85 -1.53
CA GLU A 33 -13.30 2.78 -0.66
C GLU A 33 -12.54 2.05 0.43
N THR A 34 -13.15 0.98 0.95
CA THR A 34 -12.54 0.12 1.96
C THR A 34 -12.44 -1.30 1.43
N VAL A 35 -11.22 -1.84 1.46
CA VAL A 35 -10.90 -3.23 1.06
C VAL A 35 -10.52 -4.01 2.30
N ILE A 36 -11.10 -5.19 2.49
CA ILE A 36 -10.75 -6.08 3.59
C ILE A 36 -9.79 -7.15 3.07
N LEU A 37 -8.56 -7.15 3.59
CA LEU A 37 -7.65 -8.27 3.40
C LEU A 37 -7.97 -9.35 4.42
N ALA A 38 -8.27 -10.54 3.93
CA ALA A 38 -8.48 -11.71 4.78
C ALA A 38 -7.18 -12.16 5.48
N ALA A 39 -7.28 -12.86 6.57
CA ALA A 39 -6.14 -13.30 7.38
C ALA A 39 -5.05 -14.03 6.57
N HIS A 40 -5.45 -14.88 5.63
CA HIS A 40 -4.51 -15.63 4.77
C HIS A 40 -3.77 -14.77 3.74
N GLN A 41 -4.19 -13.51 3.52
CA GLN A 41 -3.55 -12.57 2.59
C GLN A 41 -2.51 -11.69 3.29
N THR A 42 -2.44 -11.72 4.61
CA THR A 42 -1.63 -10.82 5.42
C THR A 42 -0.46 -11.52 6.10
N LYS A 43 0.59 -10.75 6.41
CA LYS A 43 1.64 -11.24 7.31
C LYS A 43 1.13 -11.20 8.76
N GLY A 44 1.07 -12.36 9.42
CA GLY A 44 0.60 -12.46 10.81
C GLY A 44 -0.86 -12.92 10.95
N SER A 45 -1.47 -13.40 9.87
CA SER A 45 -2.78 -14.07 9.85
C SER A 45 -3.90 -13.33 10.58
N LYS A 46 -3.96 -12.01 10.44
CA LYS A 46 -5.05 -11.15 10.93
C LYS A 46 -5.68 -10.41 9.77
N SER A 47 -7.00 -10.33 9.74
CA SER A 47 -7.72 -9.50 8.77
C SER A 47 -7.45 -8.02 9.03
N HIS A 48 -7.34 -7.24 7.96
CA HIS A 48 -7.08 -5.80 8.02
C HIS A 48 -7.92 -5.03 7.00
N SER A 49 -8.39 -3.87 7.40
CA SER A 49 -9.01 -2.91 6.48
C SER A 49 -7.95 -2.04 5.82
N LEU A 50 -8.13 -1.81 4.52
CA LEU A 50 -7.36 -0.86 3.72
C LEU A 50 -8.29 0.26 3.30
N TYR A 51 -7.86 1.49 3.43
CA TYR A 51 -8.60 2.66 2.98
C TYR A 51 -7.96 3.19 1.69
N LEU A 52 -8.75 3.30 0.63
CA LEU A 52 -8.28 3.72 -0.68
C LEU A 52 -8.69 5.17 -0.93
N SER A 53 -7.71 6.03 -1.19
CA SER A 53 -7.98 7.39 -1.65
C SER A 53 -8.58 7.38 -3.05
N ASP A 54 -9.28 8.46 -3.44
CA ASP A 54 -9.88 8.59 -4.77
C ASP A 54 -8.85 8.44 -5.89
N SER A 55 -7.63 8.94 -5.70
CA SER A 55 -6.55 8.80 -6.67
C SER A 55 -6.14 7.33 -6.85
N VAL A 56 -6.01 6.57 -5.77
CA VAL A 56 -5.71 5.13 -5.82
C VAL A 56 -6.85 4.36 -6.47
N ARG A 57 -8.11 4.68 -6.14
CA ARG A 57 -9.30 4.06 -6.74
C ARG A 57 -9.34 4.27 -8.25
N LYS A 58 -9.09 5.50 -8.72
CA LYS A 58 -9.00 5.82 -10.17
C LYS A 58 -7.91 5.01 -10.87
N GLU A 59 -6.73 4.87 -10.27
CA GLU A 59 -5.64 4.07 -10.85
C GLU A 59 -5.95 2.56 -10.87
N ILE A 60 -6.62 2.02 -9.84
CA ILE A 60 -7.08 0.63 -9.84
C ILE A 60 -8.14 0.41 -10.93
N ALA A 61 -9.13 1.31 -11.05
CA ALA A 61 -10.17 1.21 -12.08
C ALA A 61 -9.57 1.25 -13.49
N LYS A 62 -8.63 2.17 -13.74
CA LYS A 62 -7.90 2.27 -15.00
C LYS A 62 -7.11 0.97 -15.30
N TYR A 63 -6.43 0.44 -14.31
CA TYR A 63 -5.68 -0.81 -14.43
C TYR A 63 -6.58 -1.98 -14.79
N ILE A 64 -7.71 -2.15 -14.10
CA ILE A 64 -8.67 -3.23 -14.36
C ILE A 64 -9.25 -3.10 -15.79
N LYS A 65 -9.59 -1.88 -16.21
CA LYS A 65 -10.10 -1.62 -17.57
C LYS A 65 -9.08 -2.01 -18.66
N LEU A 66 -7.80 -1.70 -18.45
CA LEU A 66 -6.72 -2.02 -19.39
C LEU A 66 -6.40 -3.51 -19.45
N HIS A 67 -6.68 -4.26 -18.39
CA HIS A 67 -6.33 -5.67 -18.26
C HIS A 67 -7.54 -6.59 -18.13
N LYS A 68 -8.73 -6.13 -18.56
CA LYS A 68 -10.00 -6.87 -18.42
C LYS A 68 -9.97 -8.28 -19.00
N GLU A 69 -9.23 -8.49 -20.07
CA GLU A 69 -9.05 -9.82 -20.72
C GLU A 69 -8.39 -10.86 -19.80
N PHE A 70 -7.61 -10.44 -18.82
CA PHE A 70 -6.92 -11.30 -17.85
C PHE A 70 -7.58 -11.32 -16.47
N LEU A 71 -8.43 -10.34 -16.17
CA LEU A 71 -9.07 -10.14 -14.86
C LEU A 71 -10.55 -10.56 -14.93
N THR A 72 -10.80 -11.78 -15.43
CA THR A 72 -12.12 -12.27 -15.85
C THR A 72 -13.03 -12.68 -14.70
N THR A 73 -12.50 -12.97 -13.53
CA THR A 73 -13.28 -13.44 -12.38
C THR A 73 -12.90 -12.69 -11.09
N ARG A 74 -13.80 -12.71 -10.11
CA ARG A 74 -13.54 -12.16 -8.78
C ARG A 74 -12.35 -12.83 -8.07
N LYS A 75 -12.08 -14.09 -8.37
CA LYS A 75 -10.96 -14.87 -7.83
C LYS A 75 -9.64 -14.61 -8.55
N SER A 76 -9.66 -13.92 -9.70
CA SER A 76 -8.44 -13.58 -10.44
C SER A 76 -7.52 -12.74 -9.55
N PRO A 77 -6.21 -13.04 -9.49
CA PRO A 77 -5.26 -12.18 -8.81
C PRO A 77 -5.25 -10.81 -9.51
N LEU A 78 -5.25 -9.72 -8.74
CA LEU A 78 -5.21 -8.36 -9.30
C LEU A 78 -3.92 -8.14 -10.11
N LEU A 79 -2.82 -8.77 -9.69
CA LEU A 79 -1.54 -8.73 -10.37
C LEU A 79 -1.13 -10.15 -10.80
N ARG A 80 -0.83 -10.30 -12.09
CA ARG A 80 -0.42 -11.58 -12.68
C ARG A 80 1.07 -11.60 -12.99
N SER A 81 1.66 -12.78 -12.88
CA SER A 81 3.02 -13.02 -13.36
C SER A 81 3.05 -13.07 -14.89
N GLN A 82 4.23 -12.93 -15.48
CA GLN A 82 4.41 -13.10 -16.93
C GLN A 82 3.97 -14.49 -17.44
N LYS A 83 4.00 -15.51 -16.57
CA LYS A 83 3.51 -16.85 -16.85
C LYS A 83 1.99 -17.00 -16.70
N GLY A 84 1.28 -15.90 -16.42
CA GLY A 84 -0.19 -15.85 -16.37
C GLY A 84 -0.82 -16.23 -15.02
N GLY A 85 -0.05 -16.71 -14.04
CA GLY A 85 -0.54 -17.12 -12.72
C GLY A 85 -0.43 -16.02 -11.64
N LYS A 86 -0.84 -16.36 -10.41
CA LYS A 86 -0.65 -15.54 -9.21
C LYS A 86 0.84 -15.29 -8.96
N MET A 87 1.19 -14.07 -8.61
CA MET A 87 2.55 -13.77 -8.14
C MET A 87 2.76 -14.27 -6.72
N VAL A 88 4.01 -14.63 -6.40
CA VAL A 88 4.44 -14.84 -5.02
C VAL A 88 5.13 -13.58 -4.48
N SER A 89 5.18 -13.43 -3.16
CA SER A 89 5.78 -12.26 -2.50
C SER A 89 7.20 -11.94 -3.01
N HIS A 90 8.02 -12.96 -3.19
CA HIS A 90 9.38 -12.82 -3.69
C HIS A 90 9.43 -12.22 -5.11
N THR A 91 8.55 -12.65 -6.00
CA THR A 91 8.44 -12.07 -7.36
C THR A 91 8.09 -10.58 -7.30
N VAL A 92 7.15 -10.18 -6.44
CA VAL A 92 6.80 -8.76 -6.24
C VAL A 92 8.02 -7.95 -5.76
N GLN A 93 8.82 -8.51 -4.83
CA GLN A 93 10.04 -7.85 -4.35
C GLN A 93 11.07 -7.64 -5.46
N ILE A 94 11.31 -8.67 -6.27
CA ILE A 94 12.24 -8.59 -7.41
C ILE A 94 11.78 -7.51 -8.40
N VAL A 95 10.50 -7.57 -8.82
CA VAL A 95 9.97 -6.62 -9.80
C VAL A 95 10.03 -5.18 -9.28
N LEU A 96 9.68 -4.93 -8.02
CA LEU A 96 9.78 -3.59 -7.42
C LEU A 96 11.25 -3.12 -7.40
N LYS A 97 12.19 -3.97 -6.99
CA LYS A 97 13.62 -3.65 -6.98
C LYS A 97 14.13 -3.31 -8.39
N ASP A 98 13.74 -4.10 -9.39
CA ASP A 98 14.15 -3.86 -10.78
C ASP A 98 13.55 -2.56 -11.34
N LEU A 99 12.30 -2.25 -10.99
CA LEU A 99 11.67 -0.97 -11.37
C LEU A 99 12.43 0.22 -10.79
N TYR A 100 12.83 0.16 -9.51
CA TYR A 100 13.62 1.22 -8.88
C TYR A 100 15.00 1.37 -9.52
N ARG A 101 15.68 0.25 -9.79
CA ARG A 101 16.99 0.27 -10.45
C ARG A 101 16.93 0.92 -11.84
N LYS A 102 15.89 0.62 -12.63
CA LYS A 102 15.70 1.20 -13.99
C LYS A 102 15.55 2.71 -13.99
N ILE A 103 15.21 3.33 -12.88
CA ILE A 103 15.09 4.79 -12.74
C ILE A 103 16.20 5.39 -11.87
N GLY A 104 17.30 4.65 -11.64
CA GLY A 104 18.47 5.13 -10.89
C GLY A 104 18.32 5.13 -9.37
N LEU A 105 17.31 4.42 -8.82
CA LEU A 105 17.08 4.29 -7.38
C LEU A 105 17.63 2.96 -6.85
N ASP A 106 18.95 2.72 -7.02
CA ASP A 106 19.58 1.43 -6.73
C ASP A 106 19.55 1.01 -5.25
N THR A 107 19.51 1.99 -4.35
CA THR A 107 19.41 1.76 -2.89
C THR A 107 18.00 1.41 -2.42
N CYS A 108 16.99 1.55 -3.29
CA CYS A 108 15.61 1.26 -2.94
C CYS A 108 15.32 -0.23 -2.91
N SER A 109 14.47 -0.63 -1.96
CA SER A 109 13.98 -1.99 -1.79
C SER A 109 12.46 -2.06 -2.03
N SER A 110 11.91 -3.26 -2.01
CA SER A 110 10.46 -3.47 -2.08
C SER A 110 9.67 -2.79 -0.95
N HIS A 111 10.35 -2.39 0.14
CA HIS A 111 9.74 -1.66 1.25
C HIS A 111 9.82 -0.13 1.11
N SER A 112 10.59 0.39 0.16
CA SER A 112 10.83 1.84 0.05
C SER A 112 9.57 2.65 -0.18
N ALA A 113 8.70 2.25 -1.12
CA ALA A 113 7.43 2.95 -1.36
C ALA A 113 6.51 2.94 -0.12
N ARG A 114 6.44 1.83 0.61
CA ARG A 114 5.69 1.75 1.86
C ARG A 114 6.31 2.63 2.97
N ARG A 115 7.63 2.70 3.06
CA ARG A 115 8.29 3.64 3.98
C ARG A 115 7.90 5.07 3.65
N THR A 116 7.95 5.45 2.38
CA THR A 116 7.54 6.78 1.91
C THR A 116 6.07 7.06 2.23
N PHE A 117 5.16 6.08 2.11
CA PHE A 117 3.77 6.22 2.54
C PHE A 117 3.68 6.62 4.03
N ILE A 118 4.44 5.94 4.89
CA ILE A 118 4.44 6.20 6.34
C ILE A 118 5.03 7.57 6.68
N THR A 119 6.20 7.90 6.08
CA THR A 119 6.87 9.18 6.32
C THR A 119 6.04 10.36 5.83
N ASN A 120 5.43 10.26 4.65
CA ASN A 120 4.54 11.30 4.12
C ASN A 120 3.32 11.57 5.03
N LEU A 121 2.73 10.53 5.62
CA LEU A 121 1.65 10.70 6.59
C LEU A 121 2.14 11.43 7.85
N SER A 122 3.33 11.08 8.33
CA SER A 122 3.96 11.75 9.48
C SER A 122 4.27 13.23 9.18
N GLU A 123 4.81 13.51 8.00
CA GLU A 123 5.09 14.89 7.55
C GLU A 123 3.84 15.76 7.45
N LYS A 124 2.71 15.16 7.12
CA LYS A 124 1.39 15.81 7.08
C LYS A 124 0.72 15.94 8.47
N GLY A 125 1.42 15.60 9.55
CA GLY A 125 0.90 15.75 10.92
C GLY A 125 -0.10 14.66 11.34
N VAL A 126 -0.22 13.56 10.58
CA VAL A 126 -1.10 12.44 10.97
C VAL A 126 -0.54 11.79 12.24
N SER A 127 -1.41 11.54 13.22
CA SER A 127 -0.98 10.97 14.50
C SER A 127 -0.35 9.58 14.32
N THR A 128 0.67 9.27 15.14
CA THR A 128 1.40 8.00 15.09
C THR A 128 0.46 6.79 15.23
N ARG A 129 -0.61 6.91 16.03
CA ARG A 129 -1.62 5.84 16.19
C ARG A 129 -2.38 5.58 14.89
N VAL A 130 -2.81 6.62 14.18
CA VAL A 130 -3.48 6.49 12.87
C VAL A 130 -2.53 5.90 11.85
N ILE A 131 -1.25 6.35 11.82
CA ILE A 131 -0.23 5.79 10.93
C ILE A 131 0.00 4.29 11.24
N GLN A 132 0.05 3.91 12.51
CA GLN A 132 0.17 2.52 12.92
C GLN A 132 -0.95 1.65 12.34
N GLU A 133 -2.19 2.09 12.45
CA GLU A 133 -3.37 1.36 11.92
C GLU A 133 -3.32 1.28 10.39
N LEU A 134 -3.07 2.39 9.70
CA LEU A 134 -2.95 2.44 8.24
C LEU A 134 -1.81 1.55 7.73
N ALA A 135 -0.67 1.55 8.43
CA ALA A 135 0.48 0.72 8.11
C ALA A 135 0.31 -0.74 8.59
N ARG A 136 -0.66 -1.02 9.43
CA ARG A 136 -0.89 -2.36 10.00
C ARG A 136 0.35 -2.89 10.74
N HIS A 137 0.95 -2.02 11.56
CA HIS A 137 2.09 -2.37 12.41
C HIS A 137 1.60 -3.00 13.71
N SER A 138 2.24 -4.08 14.12
CA SER A 138 1.89 -4.82 15.35
C SER A 138 2.14 -4.02 16.63
N SER A 139 3.03 -3.04 16.58
CA SER A 139 3.32 -2.16 17.72
C SER A 139 3.59 -0.73 17.27
N LEU A 140 3.40 0.22 18.19
CA LEU A 140 3.69 1.64 17.97
C LEU A 140 5.19 1.87 17.75
N ALA A 141 6.05 1.11 18.44
CA ALA A 141 7.51 1.21 18.31
C ALA A 141 7.98 0.99 16.86
N VAL A 142 7.35 0.07 16.13
CA VAL A 142 7.65 -0.15 14.70
C VAL A 142 7.31 1.10 13.86
N THR A 143 6.23 1.81 14.19
CA THR A 143 5.85 3.02 13.48
C THR A 143 6.78 4.19 13.81
N GLN A 144 7.18 4.31 15.07
CA GLN A 144 8.09 5.37 15.53
C GLN A 144 9.43 5.37 14.83
N GLN A 145 9.92 4.21 14.38
CA GLN A 145 11.18 4.09 13.61
C GLN A 145 11.15 4.87 12.27
N TYR A 146 9.97 5.24 11.78
CA TYR A 146 9.76 5.99 10.53
C TYR A 146 9.37 7.45 10.76
N ILE A 147 9.28 7.89 12.03
CA ILE A 147 8.79 9.22 12.39
C ILE A 147 9.94 10.02 12.99
N ASP A 148 10.54 10.87 12.16
CA ASP A 148 11.56 11.80 12.63
C ASP A 148 10.90 13.07 13.22
N VAL A 149 11.44 13.53 14.35
CA VAL A 149 11.07 14.80 14.97
C VAL A 149 12.07 15.86 14.49
N SER A 150 11.62 16.75 13.59
CA SER A 150 12.42 17.91 13.14
C SER A 150 12.09 19.16 13.96
N VAL A 151 13.01 20.13 13.96
CA VAL A 151 12.80 21.44 14.60
C VAL A 151 11.57 22.14 14.03
N ASP A 152 11.34 22.01 12.71
CA ASP A 152 10.17 22.62 12.05
C ASP A 152 8.86 21.99 12.50
N LYS A 153 8.82 20.67 12.72
CA LYS A 153 7.65 20.00 13.31
C LYS A 153 7.36 20.51 14.73
N LEU A 154 8.40 20.74 15.53
CA LEU A 154 8.25 21.29 16.88
C LEU A 154 7.70 22.73 16.84
N ARG A 155 8.26 23.58 15.98
CA ARG A 155 7.76 24.97 15.79
C ARG A 155 6.30 24.98 15.34
N ASN A 156 5.97 24.19 14.33
CA ASN A 156 4.60 24.12 13.81
C ASN A 156 3.62 23.63 14.89
N ALA A 157 4.00 22.64 15.68
CA ALA A 157 3.16 22.14 16.76
C ALA A 157 2.89 23.21 17.84
N VAL A 158 3.90 23.98 18.24
CA VAL A 158 3.74 25.07 19.22
C VAL A 158 2.84 26.19 18.67
N ASN A 159 2.95 26.52 17.38
CA ASN A 159 2.12 27.53 16.74
C ASN A 159 0.62 27.15 16.63
N LEU A 160 0.27 25.88 16.83
CA LEU A 160 -1.13 25.43 16.88
C LEU A 160 -1.80 25.75 18.22
N VAL A 161 -1.02 26.07 19.26
CA VAL A 161 -1.54 26.46 20.57
C VAL A 161 -1.72 27.98 20.56
N SER A 162 -2.94 28.45 20.26
CA SER A 162 -3.30 29.87 20.40
C SER A 162 -3.51 30.25 21.89
N ILE A 163 -2.95 31.39 22.33
CA ILE A 163 -3.23 31.98 23.62
C ILE A 163 -4.30 33.04 23.43
#